data_a3d51180f685c8e3d6cf7d530d0c8518
#
_entry.id   a3d51180f685c8e3d6cf7d530d0c8518
#
_cell.length_a   1.000
_cell.length_b   1.000
_cell.length_c   1.000
_cell.angle_alpha   90.00
_cell.angle_beta   90.00
_cell.angle_gamma   90.00
#
_symmetry.space_group_name_H-M   'P 1'
#
loop_
_entity.id
_entity.type
_entity.pdbx_description
1 polymer ?
#
loop_
_entity_poly.entity_id
_entity_poly.type
_entity_poly.pdbx_seq_one_letter_code
_entity_poly.pdbx_strand_id
1 'polypeptide(L)'
;MFLVARNFIISIMLGLLSSSVALAAPSSGAWEQVVAAANKEGAVSIIGPAGAEARDALTLPFQKKYPKIEVDFQGMDGASIGAKLLVQISTGHNSTDLVITGTTTILSSLLPKNALVPAKPFLTGPNTQDQSKWLGGKMKFADNAGVYNLVFSQYVKAPFIYNTKYISGDDFKSWNDLLDPKWQGKIEYKDPRIAGGGLANVTYWYATEGLGKDYIRKFLSLKDLAIMRDDGQLMDFCASGKYPIFPGQGDVPATEAIKKGLPIKFQKPLKEGSYVSAGNGTLAVTRNAPHPNALRVYLDFLLSPEGQLAWSKAVSFASLRRDVPHDHVEDVLVPKEGVAYMDSSLEKFVNMRAEIADFIKSIMRR
;
A
#
# COMPACT_ATOMS: atom_id res chain seq x y z
N MET A 1 -50.48 68.21 25.99
CA MET A 1 -50.51 68.07 24.55
C MET A 1 -49.17 67.41 24.11
N PHE A 2 -49.10 66.09 24.20
CA PHE A 2 -47.94 65.29 23.72
C PHE A 2 -48.47 64.05 23.04
N LEU A 3 -48.23 63.92 21.72
CA LEU A 3 -48.54 62.76 20.91
C LEU A 3 -47.48 61.72 21.17
N VAL A 4 -47.90 60.48 21.51
CA VAL A 4 -47.04 59.33 21.58
C VAL A 4 -47.21 58.52 20.28
N ALA A 5 -46.15 58.43 19.42
CA ALA A 5 -46.10 57.60 18.24
C ALA A 5 -45.68 56.21 18.66
N ARG A 6 -46.51 55.21 18.31
CA ARG A 6 -46.24 53.77 18.52
C ARG A 6 -45.57 53.16 17.24
N ASN A 7 -44.30 52.86 17.32
CA ASN A 7 -43.60 52.10 16.26
C ASN A 7 -43.95 50.60 16.35
N PHE A 8 -44.55 50.10 15.30
CA PHE A 8 -44.71 48.62 15.05
C PHE A 8 -43.47 48.12 14.34
N ILE A 9 -42.72 47.27 15.03
CA ILE A 9 -41.60 46.51 14.42
C ILE A 9 -42.16 45.16 13.91
N ILE A 10 -42.25 45.01 12.60
CA ILE A 10 -42.56 43.75 11.96
C ILE A 10 -41.23 42.98 11.79
N SER A 11 -41.04 41.94 12.60
CA SER A 11 -39.92 40.96 12.43
C SER A 11 -40.27 39.97 11.33
N ILE A 12 -39.63 40.10 10.19
CA ILE A 12 -39.65 39.09 9.12
C ILE A 12 -38.64 38.00 9.49
N MET A 13 -39.14 36.85 9.92
CA MET A 13 -38.32 35.65 10.11
C MET A 13 -38.08 35.01 8.75
N LEU A 14 -36.88 35.20 8.20
CA LEU A 14 -36.41 34.50 7.00
C LEU A 14 -35.97 33.10 7.41
N GLY A 15 -36.80 32.09 7.18
CA GLY A 15 -36.46 30.67 7.37
C GLY A 15 -35.52 30.24 6.26
N LEU A 16 -34.24 30.06 6.58
CA LEU A 16 -33.28 29.39 5.74
C LEU A 16 -33.58 27.87 5.71
N LEU A 17 -34.28 27.42 4.68
CA LEU A 17 -34.39 26.00 4.34
C LEU A 17 -33.04 25.55 3.81
N SER A 18 -32.25 24.95 4.69
CA SER A 18 -31.03 24.22 4.30
C SER A 18 -31.44 22.92 3.60
N SER A 19 -31.55 22.96 2.29
CA SER A 19 -31.69 21.73 1.47
C SER A 19 -30.39 20.96 1.53
N SER A 20 -30.31 19.96 2.40
CA SER A 20 -29.28 18.92 2.34
C SER A 20 -29.49 18.11 1.07
N VAL A 21 -28.67 18.36 0.06
CA VAL A 21 -28.56 17.49 -1.11
C VAL A 21 -27.91 16.19 -0.62
N ALA A 22 -28.76 15.22 -0.26
CA ALA A 22 -28.30 13.86 -0.12
C ALA A 22 -27.86 13.39 -1.52
N LEU A 23 -26.56 13.09 -1.71
CA LEU A 23 -26.10 12.35 -2.87
C LEU A 23 -26.80 10.97 -2.82
N ALA A 24 -27.86 10.82 -3.59
CA ALA A 24 -28.52 9.54 -3.76
C ALA A 24 -27.53 8.56 -4.38
N ALA A 25 -27.46 7.34 -3.85
CA ALA A 25 -26.78 6.25 -4.49
C ALA A 25 -27.30 6.11 -5.93
N PRO A 26 -26.42 5.83 -6.93
CA PRO A 26 -26.86 5.69 -8.31
C PRO A 26 -27.97 4.65 -8.39
N SER A 27 -29.08 4.97 -9.06
CA SER A 27 -30.16 4.00 -9.32
C SER A 27 -29.58 2.79 -10.03
N SER A 28 -30.10 1.59 -9.79
CA SER A 28 -29.62 0.35 -10.42
C SER A 28 -29.48 0.47 -11.94
N GLY A 29 -30.39 1.22 -12.59
CA GLY A 29 -30.33 1.50 -14.01
C GLY A 29 -29.12 2.34 -14.47
N ALA A 30 -28.58 3.21 -13.62
CA ALA A 30 -27.38 3.99 -13.97
C ALA A 30 -26.12 3.10 -14.01
N TRP A 31 -26.00 2.15 -13.07
CA TRP A 31 -24.87 1.21 -13.07
C TRP A 31 -24.94 0.23 -14.23
N GLU A 32 -26.13 -0.28 -14.57
CA GLU A 32 -26.35 -1.15 -15.72
C GLU A 32 -25.94 -0.47 -17.04
N GLN A 33 -26.16 0.84 -17.17
CA GLN A 33 -25.69 1.60 -18.34
C GLN A 33 -24.16 1.66 -18.39
N VAL A 34 -23.47 1.83 -17.25
CA VAL A 34 -22.01 1.77 -17.19
C VAL A 34 -21.50 0.40 -17.62
N VAL A 35 -22.10 -0.69 -17.12
CA VAL A 35 -21.73 -2.06 -17.51
C VAL A 35 -21.99 -2.30 -19.01
N ALA A 36 -23.10 -1.80 -19.56
CA ALA A 36 -23.39 -1.90 -21.00
C ALA A 36 -22.38 -1.13 -21.85
N ALA A 37 -21.95 0.06 -21.40
CA ALA A 37 -20.91 0.84 -22.08
C ALA A 37 -19.54 0.15 -21.97
N ALA A 38 -19.18 -0.40 -20.80
CA ALA A 38 -17.97 -1.17 -20.60
C ALA A 38 -17.89 -2.41 -21.51
N ASN A 39 -19.01 -3.12 -21.68
CA ASN A 39 -19.10 -4.24 -22.64
C ASN A 39 -18.89 -3.82 -24.10
N LYS A 40 -19.17 -2.56 -24.45
CA LYS A 40 -18.89 -2.01 -25.79
C LYS A 40 -17.41 -1.58 -25.94
N GLU A 41 -16.80 -1.08 -24.87
CA GLU A 41 -15.34 -0.81 -24.84
C GLU A 41 -14.56 -2.13 -24.95
N GLY A 42 -15.05 -3.22 -24.40
CA GLY A 42 -14.58 -4.59 -24.61
C GLY A 42 -13.24 -4.94 -23.94
N ALA A 43 -12.53 -3.97 -23.36
CA ALA A 43 -11.25 -4.20 -22.71
C ALA A 43 -11.00 -3.22 -21.55
N VAL A 44 -10.08 -3.59 -20.66
CA VAL A 44 -9.43 -2.71 -19.67
C VAL A 44 -7.94 -3.04 -19.64
N SER A 45 -7.08 -2.04 -19.78
CA SER A 45 -5.62 -2.23 -19.78
C SER A 45 -5.01 -1.84 -18.45
N ILE A 46 -4.26 -2.77 -17.85
CA ILE A 46 -3.71 -2.65 -16.49
C ILE A 46 -2.22 -2.95 -16.52
N ILE A 47 -1.42 -2.07 -15.93
CA ILE A 47 -0.04 -2.39 -15.59
C ILE A 47 0.01 -2.65 -14.08
N GLY A 48 0.56 -3.81 -13.71
CA GLY A 48 0.62 -4.25 -12.32
C GLY A 48 1.94 -4.91 -11.95
N PRO A 49 2.06 -5.45 -10.73
CA PRO A 49 3.26 -6.13 -10.29
C PRO A 49 3.49 -7.41 -11.09
N ALA A 50 4.77 -7.75 -11.29
CA ALA A 50 5.17 -9.01 -11.91
C ALA A 50 4.79 -10.20 -11.02
N GLY A 51 4.59 -11.36 -11.63
CA GLY A 51 4.26 -12.63 -10.96
C GLY A 51 2.94 -13.21 -11.44
N ALA A 52 2.87 -14.53 -11.49
CA ALA A 52 1.69 -15.25 -11.96
C ALA A 52 0.52 -15.09 -11.00
N GLU A 53 0.76 -15.21 -9.71
CA GLU A 53 -0.25 -15.10 -8.66
C GLU A 53 -0.95 -13.73 -8.68
N ALA A 54 -0.16 -12.64 -8.79
CA ALA A 54 -0.70 -11.29 -8.87
C ALA A 54 -1.51 -11.09 -10.17
N ARG A 55 -0.98 -11.53 -11.32
CA ARG A 55 -1.68 -11.49 -12.60
C ARG A 55 -3.01 -12.23 -12.50
N ASP A 56 -2.97 -13.48 -12.07
CA ASP A 56 -4.16 -14.34 -12.04
C ASP A 56 -5.23 -13.80 -11.10
N ALA A 57 -4.84 -13.26 -9.94
CA ALA A 57 -5.77 -12.61 -9.02
C ALA A 57 -6.42 -11.34 -9.59
N LEU A 58 -5.69 -10.58 -10.41
CA LEU A 58 -6.17 -9.34 -11.01
C LEU A 58 -6.94 -9.55 -12.31
N THR A 59 -6.88 -10.74 -12.93
CA THR A 59 -7.49 -11.00 -14.23
C THR A 59 -8.59 -12.05 -14.20
N LEU A 60 -8.30 -13.26 -13.73
CA LEU A 60 -9.19 -14.40 -13.91
C LEU A 60 -10.58 -14.27 -13.24
N PRO A 61 -10.68 -13.83 -11.97
CA PRO A 61 -11.99 -13.68 -11.33
C PRO A 61 -12.83 -12.58 -11.99
N PHE A 62 -12.21 -11.50 -12.44
CA PHE A 62 -12.90 -10.44 -13.17
C PHE A 62 -13.43 -10.93 -14.52
N GLN A 63 -12.61 -11.58 -15.35
CA GLN A 63 -12.99 -12.09 -16.66
C GLN A 63 -14.08 -13.16 -16.56
N LYS A 64 -14.06 -13.98 -15.48
CA LYS A 64 -15.14 -14.93 -15.19
C LYS A 64 -16.48 -14.23 -14.97
N LYS A 65 -16.48 -13.10 -14.28
CA LYS A 65 -17.70 -12.33 -13.95
C LYS A 65 -18.15 -11.43 -15.10
N TYR A 66 -17.21 -10.88 -15.85
CA TYR A 66 -17.45 -9.97 -16.97
C TYR A 66 -16.77 -10.46 -18.26
N PRO A 67 -17.26 -11.58 -18.84
CA PRO A 67 -16.58 -12.28 -19.95
C PRO A 67 -16.52 -11.46 -21.26
N LYS A 68 -17.22 -10.33 -21.34
CA LYS A 68 -17.19 -9.43 -22.51
C LYS A 68 -16.16 -8.31 -22.38
N ILE A 69 -15.41 -8.26 -21.26
CA ILE A 69 -14.37 -7.26 -21.02
C ILE A 69 -13.06 -8.00 -20.83
N GLU A 70 -12.17 -7.92 -21.78
CA GLU A 70 -10.82 -8.47 -21.70
C GLU A 70 -9.96 -7.65 -20.72
N VAL A 71 -9.10 -8.31 -19.95
CA VAL A 71 -8.09 -7.63 -19.12
C VAL A 71 -6.75 -7.77 -19.81
N ASP A 72 -6.29 -6.70 -20.47
CA ASP A 72 -4.91 -6.59 -20.95
C ASP A 72 -3.99 -6.27 -19.77
N PHE A 73 -3.34 -7.30 -19.23
CA PHE A 73 -2.48 -7.17 -18.05
C PHE A 73 -1.00 -7.27 -18.39
N GLN A 74 -0.22 -6.28 -17.96
CA GLN A 74 1.21 -6.25 -18.10
C GLN A 74 1.90 -6.19 -16.75
N GLY A 75 2.61 -7.28 -16.38
CA GLY A 75 3.34 -7.38 -15.13
C GLY A 75 4.77 -6.87 -15.24
N MET A 76 5.18 -5.91 -14.37
CA MET A 76 6.56 -5.42 -14.33
C MET A 76 6.90 -4.79 -12.97
N ASP A 77 8.18 -4.47 -12.74
CA ASP A 77 8.64 -3.77 -11.55
C ASP A 77 8.24 -2.29 -11.57
N GLY A 78 8.23 -1.65 -10.38
CA GLY A 78 7.75 -0.27 -10.24
C GLY A 78 8.56 0.77 -11.04
N ALA A 79 9.87 0.57 -11.26
CA ALA A 79 10.68 1.48 -12.04
C ALA A 79 10.32 1.40 -13.53
N SER A 80 10.15 0.18 -14.05
CA SER A 80 9.71 -0.10 -15.42
C SER A 80 8.30 0.42 -15.67
N ILE A 81 7.37 0.28 -14.71
CA ILE A 81 6.03 0.89 -14.74
C ILE A 81 6.12 2.40 -14.94
N GLY A 82 6.90 3.07 -14.07
CA GLY A 82 7.07 4.52 -14.14
C GLY A 82 7.61 4.98 -15.49
N ALA A 83 8.69 4.36 -15.99
CA ALA A 83 9.30 4.68 -17.25
C ALA A 83 8.32 4.50 -18.43
N LYS A 84 7.64 3.35 -18.50
CA LYS A 84 6.69 3.05 -19.58
C LYS A 84 5.52 4.04 -19.64
N LEU A 85 4.87 4.29 -18.50
CA LEU A 85 3.74 5.22 -18.45
C LEU A 85 4.14 6.65 -18.82
N LEU A 86 5.31 7.12 -18.38
CA LEU A 86 5.80 8.44 -18.74
C LEU A 86 6.05 8.57 -20.26
N VAL A 87 6.54 7.51 -20.91
CA VAL A 87 6.68 7.49 -22.37
C VAL A 87 5.30 7.55 -23.04
N GLN A 88 4.35 6.71 -22.65
CA GLN A 88 2.99 6.73 -23.21
C GLN A 88 2.33 8.10 -23.09
N ILE A 89 2.41 8.72 -21.92
CA ILE A 89 1.81 10.04 -21.64
C ILE A 89 2.51 11.16 -22.45
N SER A 90 3.85 11.13 -22.50
CA SER A 90 4.62 12.16 -23.20
C SER A 90 4.43 12.12 -24.74
N THR A 91 4.16 10.95 -25.29
CA THR A 91 3.88 10.76 -26.72
C THR A 91 2.41 10.94 -27.08
N GLY A 92 1.54 11.14 -26.08
CA GLY A 92 0.09 11.25 -26.30
C GLY A 92 -0.61 9.92 -26.65
N HIS A 93 0.11 8.80 -26.58
CA HIS A 93 -0.39 7.46 -26.92
C HIS A 93 -0.57 6.62 -25.66
N ASN A 94 -1.40 7.10 -24.72
CA ASN A 94 -1.71 6.30 -23.54
C ASN A 94 -2.62 5.11 -23.89
N SER A 95 -2.12 3.90 -23.66
CA SER A 95 -2.86 2.63 -23.83
C SER A 95 -3.21 1.96 -22.48
N THR A 96 -2.98 2.63 -21.36
CA THR A 96 -3.14 2.05 -20.02
C THR A 96 -4.25 2.80 -19.27
N ASP A 97 -5.19 2.07 -18.68
CA ASP A 97 -6.28 2.65 -17.88
C ASP A 97 -5.87 2.79 -16.41
N LEU A 98 -5.23 1.76 -15.87
CA LEU A 98 -4.96 1.61 -14.45
C LEU A 98 -3.52 1.17 -14.19
N VAL A 99 -2.92 1.72 -13.16
CA VAL A 99 -1.67 1.21 -12.60
C VAL A 99 -1.91 0.69 -11.19
N ILE A 100 -1.42 -0.53 -10.92
CA ILE A 100 -1.42 -1.15 -9.58
C ILE A 100 0.05 -1.38 -9.22
N THR A 101 0.57 -0.66 -8.21
CA THR A 101 1.99 -0.73 -7.85
C THR A 101 2.23 -0.11 -6.47
N GLY A 102 3.49 -0.03 -6.06
CA GLY A 102 3.89 0.63 -4.81
C GLY A 102 3.78 2.16 -4.87
N THR A 103 3.50 2.76 -3.71
CA THR A 103 3.30 4.20 -3.55
C THR A 103 4.45 5.05 -4.08
N THR A 104 5.70 4.58 -4.02
CA THR A 104 6.87 5.32 -4.53
C THR A 104 6.76 5.59 -6.03
N THR A 105 6.39 4.60 -6.83
CA THR A 105 6.19 4.77 -8.27
C THR A 105 5.10 5.80 -8.56
N ILE A 106 3.97 5.69 -7.86
CA ILE A 106 2.83 6.60 -8.06
C ILE A 106 3.18 8.03 -7.62
N LEU A 107 3.68 8.19 -6.39
CA LEU A 107 3.86 9.51 -5.77
C LEU A 107 5.13 10.23 -6.20
N SER A 108 6.23 9.50 -6.45
CA SER A 108 7.51 10.13 -6.80
C SER A 108 7.79 10.18 -8.30
N SER A 109 7.22 9.24 -9.09
CA SER A 109 7.50 9.17 -10.52
C SER A 109 6.35 9.70 -11.36
N LEU A 110 5.10 9.28 -11.10
CA LEU A 110 3.94 9.56 -11.97
C LEU A 110 3.22 10.85 -11.60
N LEU A 111 2.91 11.05 -10.32
CA LEU A 111 2.12 12.21 -9.87
C LEU A 111 2.78 13.57 -10.21
N PRO A 112 4.09 13.79 -9.94
CA PRO A 112 4.76 15.05 -10.27
C PRO A 112 4.85 15.35 -11.78
N LYS A 113 4.64 14.33 -12.61
CA LYS A 113 4.66 14.43 -14.08
C LYS A 113 3.26 14.57 -14.70
N ASN A 114 2.24 14.80 -13.86
CA ASN A 114 0.85 14.89 -14.30
C ASN A 114 0.37 13.68 -15.11
N ALA A 115 0.90 12.50 -14.83
CA ALA A 115 0.54 11.26 -15.52
C ALA A 115 -0.78 10.65 -15.05
N LEU A 116 -1.35 11.17 -13.97
CA LEU A 116 -2.52 10.62 -13.27
C LEU A 116 -3.70 11.59 -13.28
N VAL A 117 -4.89 11.02 -13.05
CA VAL A 117 -6.12 11.77 -12.78
C VAL A 117 -6.73 11.31 -11.45
N PRO A 118 -7.59 12.13 -10.79
CA PRO A 118 -8.30 11.72 -9.58
C PRO A 118 -9.07 10.41 -9.79
N ALA A 119 -8.94 9.45 -8.85
CA ALA A 119 -9.60 8.15 -8.94
C ALA A 119 -11.11 8.23 -8.62
N LYS A 120 -11.53 9.18 -7.77
CA LYS A 120 -12.91 9.29 -7.28
C LYS A 120 -14.00 9.28 -8.38
N PRO A 121 -13.85 9.96 -9.55
CA PRO A 121 -14.84 9.89 -10.62
C PRO A 121 -15.06 8.51 -11.25
N PHE A 122 -14.16 7.57 -10.98
CA PHE A 122 -14.22 6.18 -11.45
C PHE A 122 -14.77 5.21 -10.37
N LEU A 123 -14.90 5.66 -9.12
CA LEU A 123 -15.41 4.88 -8.00
C LEU A 123 -16.94 5.05 -7.90
N THR A 124 -17.68 4.61 -8.92
CA THR A 124 -19.12 4.85 -9.06
C THR A 124 -19.97 3.60 -8.87
N GLY A 125 -19.37 2.44 -8.77
CA GLY A 125 -20.07 1.17 -8.62
C GLY A 125 -20.51 0.88 -7.17
N PRO A 126 -21.43 -0.06 -6.97
CA PRO A 126 -22.03 -0.36 -5.67
C PRO A 126 -21.02 -0.75 -4.59
N ASN A 127 -19.94 -1.46 -4.94
CA ASN A 127 -18.90 -1.86 -3.98
C ASN A 127 -18.02 -0.72 -3.51
N THR A 128 -17.99 0.41 -4.24
CA THR A 128 -17.17 1.58 -3.93
C THR A 128 -17.93 2.68 -3.21
N GLN A 129 -19.25 2.63 -3.14
CA GLN A 129 -20.09 3.66 -2.53
C GLN A 129 -20.19 3.50 -1.01
N ASP A 130 -20.23 2.28 -0.48
CA ASP A 130 -20.33 2.04 0.95
C ASP A 130 -18.95 2.15 1.63
N GLN A 131 -18.63 3.35 2.09
CA GLN A 131 -17.37 3.66 2.77
C GLN A 131 -17.25 2.94 4.13
N SER A 132 -18.37 2.56 4.77
CA SER A 132 -18.36 1.88 6.08
C SER A 132 -17.68 0.52 6.06
N LYS A 133 -17.58 -0.10 4.88
CA LYS A 133 -16.89 -1.38 4.68
C LYS A 133 -15.37 -1.30 4.76
N TRP A 134 -14.81 -0.10 4.77
CA TRP A 134 -13.37 0.10 4.79
C TRP A 134 -12.85 0.38 6.20
N LEU A 135 -11.64 -0.05 6.50
CA LEU A 135 -10.97 0.22 7.77
C LEU A 135 -10.88 1.73 8.02
N GLY A 136 -11.32 2.17 9.20
CA GLY A 136 -11.47 3.61 9.49
C GLY A 136 -12.70 4.28 8.88
N GLY A 137 -13.65 3.50 8.31
CA GLY A 137 -14.93 4.00 7.79
C GLY A 137 -14.84 4.76 6.46
N LYS A 138 -13.70 4.70 5.77
CA LYS A 138 -13.49 5.35 4.46
C LYS A 138 -12.36 4.71 3.67
N MET A 139 -12.44 4.83 2.35
CA MET A 139 -11.31 4.49 1.48
C MET A 139 -10.10 5.39 1.78
N LYS A 140 -8.93 4.80 1.74
CA LYS A 140 -7.67 5.45 2.09
C LYS A 140 -6.92 5.88 0.85
N PHE A 141 -6.36 7.09 0.90
CA PHE A 141 -5.44 7.60 -0.12
C PHE A 141 -4.09 7.91 0.52
N ALA A 142 -3.03 7.68 -0.22
CA ALA A 142 -1.66 7.89 0.25
C ALA A 142 -1.11 9.29 -0.10
N ASP A 143 -1.64 9.94 -1.13
CA ASP A 143 -1.27 11.29 -1.54
C ASP A 143 -1.89 12.36 -0.63
N ASN A 144 -1.20 13.49 -0.47
CA ASN A 144 -1.65 14.59 0.38
C ASN A 144 -2.98 15.22 -0.08
N ALA A 145 -3.27 15.18 -1.38
CA ALA A 145 -4.54 15.65 -1.93
C ALA A 145 -5.70 14.68 -1.65
N GLY A 146 -5.41 13.41 -1.31
CA GLY A 146 -6.39 12.39 -0.98
C GLY A 146 -7.26 11.94 -2.16
N VAL A 147 -6.72 11.95 -3.39
CA VAL A 147 -7.52 11.69 -4.61
C VAL A 147 -6.86 10.82 -5.68
N TYR A 148 -5.53 10.66 -5.67
CA TYR A 148 -4.80 10.01 -6.77
C TYR A 148 -4.37 8.58 -6.47
N ASN A 149 -3.85 8.31 -5.28
CA ASN A 149 -3.25 7.02 -4.93
C ASN A 149 -4.12 6.30 -3.89
N LEU A 150 -5.08 5.52 -4.35
CA LEU A 150 -5.96 4.73 -3.47
C LEU A 150 -5.20 3.53 -2.93
N VAL A 151 -5.25 3.34 -1.61
CA VAL A 151 -4.70 2.19 -0.89
C VAL A 151 -5.82 1.21 -0.59
N PHE A 152 -5.76 0.00 -1.11
CA PHE A 152 -6.80 -1.00 -0.93
C PHE A 152 -6.35 -2.24 -0.13
N SER A 153 -5.04 -2.41 0.05
CA SER A 153 -4.46 -3.50 0.83
C SER A 153 -3.24 -3.00 1.61
N GLN A 154 -3.08 -3.45 2.84
CA GLN A 154 -1.93 -3.13 3.69
C GLN A 154 -1.56 -4.31 4.58
N TYR A 155 -0.34 -4.33 5.03
CA TYR A 155 0.15 -5.27 6.04
C TYR A 155 1.01 -4.54 7.08
N VAL A 156 1.01 -5.07 8.29
CA VAL A 156 1.95 -4.64 9.34
C VAL A 156 3.31 -5.21 8.99
N LYS A 157 4.32 -4.38 8.95
CA LYS A 157 5.68 -4.83 8.76
C LYS A 157 6.20 -5.44 10.06
N ALA A 158 6.46 -6.75 10.04
CA ALA A 158 7.15 -7.38 11.15
C ALA A 158 8.56 -6.77 11.32
N PRO A 159 9.04 -6.56 12.55
CA PRO A 159 10.36 -5.98 12.78
C PRO A 159 11.46 -6.72 12.02
N PHE A 160 11.50 -8.02 12.14
CA PHE A 160 12.44 -8.92 11.46
C PHE A 160 11.89 -10.34 11.46
N ILE A 161 12.55 -11.22 10.70
CA ILE A 161 12.40 -12.66 10.84
C ILE A 161 13.62 -13.23 11.58
N TYR A 162 13.43 -14.38 12.20
CA TYR A 162 14.52 -15.08 12.88
C TYR A 162 14.39 -16.59 12.74
N ASN A 163 15.54 -17.30 12.80
CA ASN A 163 15.57 -18.74 12.80
C ASN A 163 15.33 -19.30 14.20
N THR A 164 14.25 -20.07 14.35
CA THR A 164 13.76 -20.58 15.63
C THR A 164 14.65 -21.65 16.28
N LYS A 165 15.63 -22.21 15.55
CA LYS A 165 16.61 -23.15 16.10
C LYS A 165 17.71 -22.46 16.89
N TYR A 166 17.96 -21.18 16.64
CA TYR A 166 19.09 -20.43 17.20
C TYR A 166 18.67 -19.22 18.02
N ILE A 167 17.46 -18.69 17.78
CA ILE A 167 16.99 -17.41 18.35
C ILE A 167 15.61 -17.62 18.97
N SER A 168 15.41 -17.03 20.16
CA SER A 168 14.10 -16.84 20.76
C SER A 168 13.59 -15.44 20.45
N GLY A 169 12.36 -15.31 19.97
CA GLY A 169 11.72 -13.99 19.78
C GLY A 169 11.55 -13.22 21.10
N ASP A 170 11.55 -13.90 22.24
CA ASP A 170 11.43 -13.28 23.56
C ASP A 170 12.71 -12.56 24.01
N ASP A 171 13.83 -12.76 23.34
CA ASP A 171 15.09 -12.03 23.56
C ASP A 171 14.99 -10.56 23.15
N PHE A 172 13.96 -10.18 22.39
CA PHE A 172 13.82 -8.84 21.80
C PHE A 172 12.54 -8.16 22.29
N LYS A 173 12.70 -7.02 22.94
CA LYS A 173 11.61 -6.11 23.37
C LYS A 173 11.71 -4.75 22.70
N SER A 174 12.86 -4.43 22.12
CA SER A 174 13.20 -3.15 21.49
C SER A 174 14.12 -3.36 20.28
N TRP A 175 14.06 -2.45 19.31
CA TRP A 175 15.06 -2.40 18.25
C TRP A 175 16.48 -2.27 18.79
N ASN A 176 16.66 -1.60 19.94
CA ASN A 176 17.98 -1.45 20.56
C ASN A 176 18.58 -2.78 21.02
N ASP A 177 17.76 -3.83 21.23
CA ASP A 177 18.27 -5.14 21.61
C ASP A 177 19.11 -5.79 20.50
N LEU A 178 18.90 -5.40 19.24
CA LEU A 178 19.76 -5.83 18.11
C LEU A 178 21.18 -5.28 18.17
N LEU A 179 21.43 -4.24 18.99
CA LEU A 179 22.75 -3.65 19.19
C LEU A 179 23.58 -4.38 20.24
N ASP A 180 23.01 -5.36 20.94
CA ASP A 180 23.72 -6.17 21.95
C ASP A 180 24.88 -6.93 21.27
N PRO A 181 26.12 -6.86 21.82
CA PRO A 181 27.28 -7.57 21.28
C PRO A 181 27.11 -9.10 21.09
N LYS A 182 26.18 -9.73 21.83
CA LYS A 182 25.87 -11.17 21.66
C LYS A 182 25.35 -11.53 20.27
N TRP A 183 24.85 -10.53 19.51
CA TRP A 183 24.33 -10.70 18.17
C TRP A 183 25.33 -10.42 17.05
N GLN A 184 26.58 -10.03 17.37
CA GLN A 184 27.61 -9.81 16.35
C GLN A 184 27.80 -11.07 15.48
N GLY A 185 27.86 -10.85 14.17
CA GLY A 185 28.00 -11.93 13.17
C GLY A 185 26.76 -12.81 13.00
N LYS A 186 25.62 -12.46 13.65
CA LYS A 186 24.36 -13.21 13.55
C LYS A 186 23.26 -12.46 12.79
N ILE A 187 23.54 -11.22 12.37
CA ILE A 187 22.56 -10.34 11.72
C ILE A 187 22.94 -10.17 10.25
N GLU A 188 22.01 -10.40 9.37
CA GLU A 188 22.05 -9.96 7.97
C GLU A 188 21.03 -8.87 7.71
N TYR A 189 21.26 -8.07 6.67
CA TYR A 189 20.43 -6.94 6.35
C TYR A 189 20.32 -6.70 4.84
N LYS A 190 19.14 -6.42 4.36
CA LYS A 190 18.93 -5.96 2.98
C LYS A 190 19.59 -4.62 2.78
N ASP A 191 20.40 -4.47 1.71
CA ASP A 191 21.09 -3.23 1.40
C ASP A 191 20.12 -2.02 1.40
N PRO A 192 20.20 -1.10 2.35
CA PRO A 192 19.27 0.02 2.46
C PRO A 192 19.48 1.11 1.40
N ARG A 193 20.52 1.00 0.58
CA ARG A 193 20.81 1.93 -0.53
C ARG A 193 19.94 1.67 -1.75
N ILE A 194 19.23 0.53 -1.78
CA ILE A 194 18.31 0.16 -2.85
C ILE A 194 16.87 0.08 -2.31
N ALA A 195 15.89 0.19 -3.21
CA ALA A 195 14.49 0.00 -2.84
C ALA A 195 14.26 -1.41 -2.27
N GLY A 196 13.46 -1.51 -1.21
CA GLY A 196 13.13 -2.77 -0.55
C GLY A 196 13.00 -2.65 0.96
N GLY A 197 12.97 -3.79 1.64
CA GLY A 197 12.74 -3.87 3.08
C GLY A 197 13.78 -3.15 3.92
N GLY A 198 15.05 -3.15 3.51
CA GLY A 198 16.12 -2.43 4.22
C GLY A 198 15.89 -0.92 4.25
N LEU A 199 15.58 -0.30 3.09
CA LEU A 199 15.24 1.13 3.04
C LEU A 199 13.95 1.44 3.79
N ALA A 200 12.96 0.54 3.74
CA ALA A 200 11.71 0.72 4.46
C ALA A 200 11.92 0.72 5.99
N ASN A 201 12.75 -0.19 6.51
CA ASN A 201 13.12 -0.20 7.92
C ASN A 201 13.87 1.07 8.34
N VAL A 202 14.86 1.49 7.55
CA VAL A 202 15.59 2.74 7.84
C VAL A 202 14.64 3.94 7.83
N THR A 203 13.66 3.99 6.93
CA THR A 203 12.65 5.04 6.90
C THR A 203 11.81 5.03 8.19
N TYR A 204 11.42 3.86 8.66
CA TYR A 204 10.72 3.71 9.93
C TYR A 204 11.58 4.14 11.12
N TRP A 205 12.81 3.65 11.23
CA TRP A 205 13.72 4.03 12.32
C TRP A 205 14.01 5.53 12.32
N TYR A 206 14.21 6.13 11.14
CA TYR A 206 14.46 7.56 10.99
C TYR A 206 13.32 8.42 11.57
N ALA A 207 12.07 8.00 11.35
CA ALA A 207 10.86 8.71 11.75
C ALA A 207 10.38 8.34 13.16
N THR A 208 10.96 7.31 13.80
CA THR A 208 10.52 6.81 15.10
C THR A 208 11.25 7.50 16.24
N GLU A 209 10.50 8.08 17.18
CA GLU A 209 11.04 8.66 18.40
C GLU A 209 11.85 7.64 19.19
N GLY A 210 13.01 8.04 19.70
CA GLY A 210 13.92 7.17 20.45
C GLY A 210 14.83 6.28 19.58
N LEU A 211 14.68 6.27 18.25
CA LEU A 211 15.59 5.61 17.31
C LEU A 211 16.40 6.65 16.51
N GLY A 212 15.84 7.19 15.45
CA GLY A 212 16.44 8.27 14.65
C GLY A 212 17.78 7.92 14.00
N LYS A 213 18.51 8.96 13.61
CA LYS A 213 19.80 8.85 12.92
C LYS A 213 20.86 8.12 13.75
N ASP A 214 20.82 8.22 15.07
CA ASP A 214 21.83 7.63 15.96
C ASP A 214 21.68 6.10 16.03
N TYR A 215 20.45 5.59 16.12
CA TYR A 215 20.21 4.16 16.02
C TYR A 215 20.67 3.61 14.68
N ILE A 216 20.32 4.28 13.58
CA ILE A 216 20.71 3.86 12.22
C ILE A 216 22.23 3.78 12.08
N ARG A 217 22.98 4.78 12.58
CA ARG A 217 24.46 4.75 12.58
C ARG A 217 24.99 3.57 13.36
N LYS A 218 24.50 3.35 14.58
CA LYS A 218 24.93 2.23 15.43
C LYS A 218 24.65 0.89 14.75
N PHE A 219 23.43 0.69 14.22
CA PHE A 219 23.03 -0.54 13.56
C PHE A 219 23.87 -0.84 12.30
N LEU A 220 24.02 0.14 11.40
CA LEU A 220 24.80 -0.04 10.17
C LEU A 220 26.32 -0.10 10.42
N SER A 221 26.79 0.20 11.63
CA SER A 221 28.18 0.07 12.07
C SER A 221 28.43 -1.18 12.92
N LEU A 222 27.44 -2.06 13.06
CA LEU A 222 27.63 -3.33 13.78
C LEU A 222 28.78 -4.13 13.12
N LYS A 223 29.66 -4.65 13.97
CA LYS A 223 30.73 -5.53 13.49
C LYS A 223 30.11 -6.80 12.90
N ASP A 224 30.63 -7.21 11.73
CA ASP A 224 30.20 -8.40 11.01
C ASP A 224 28.70 -8.41 10.60
N LEU A 225 28.08 -7.22 10.46
CA LEU A 225 26.77 -7.08 9.82
C LEU A 225 26.86 -7.47 8.34
N ALA A 226 26.15 -8.53 7.93
CA ALA A 226 26.13 -8.99 6.55
C ALA A 226 25.10 -8.19 5.73
N ILE A 227 25.56 -7.31 4.82
CA ILE A 227 24.68 -6.49 3.97
C ILE A 227 24.67 -7.05 2.56
N MET A 228 23.50 -7.44 2.05
CA MET A 228 23.32 -8.08 0.76
C MET A 228 22.12 -7.52 -0.02
N ARG A 229 22.06 -7.84 -1.32
CA ARG A 229 21.02 -7.32 -2.23
C ARG A 229 20.01 -8.37 -2.68
N ASP A 230 20.41 -9.63 -2.69
CA ASP A 230 19.57 -10.72 -3.14
C ASP A 230 18.68 -11.24 -2.02
N ASP A 231 17.35 -11.18 -2.21
CA ASP A 231 16.37 -11.60 -1.20
C ASP A 231 16.35 -13.12 -1.00
N GLY A 232 16.62 -13.90 -2.06
CA GLY A 232 16.69 -15.36 -1.98
C GLY A 232 17.87 -15.78 -1.12
N GLN A 233 19.06 -15.22 -1.38
CA GLN A 233 20.28 -15.49 -0.60
C GLN A 233 20.11 -15.13 0.88
N LEU A 234 19.50 -13.95 1.16
CA LEU A 234 19.21 -13.53 2.54
C LEU A 234 18.27 -14.54 3.22
N MET A 235 17.20 -14.95 2.53
CA MET A 235 16.27 -15.94 3.08
C MET A 235 16.95 -17.28 3.37
N ASP A 236 17.79 -17.77 2.46
CA ASP A 236 18.55 -19.01 2.62
C ASP A 236 19.51 -18.93 3.81
N PHE A 237 20.18 -17.81 4.01
CA PHE A 237 21.10 -17.64 5.14
C PHE A 237 20.37 -17.56 6.47
N CYS A 238 19.21 -16.89 6.54
CA CYS A 238 18.38 -16.92 7.73
C CYS A 238 17.88 -18.35 8.02
N ALA A 239 17.33 -19.02 7.01
CA ALA A 239 16.76 -20.35 7.16
C ALA A 239 17.81 -21.42 7.53
N SER A 240 19.02 -21.34 6.99
CA SER A 240 20.14 -22.22 7.35
C SER A 240 20.76 -21.92 8.72
N GLY A 241 20.50 -20.72 9.28
CA GLY A 241 21.08 -20.27 10.54
C GLY A 241 22.48 -19.67 10.40
N LYS A 242 22.96 -19.40 9.17
CA LYS A 242 24.22 -18.68 8.96
C LYS A 242 24.16 -17.27 9.54
N TYR A 243 23.05 -16.56 9.29
CA TYR A 243 22.69 -15.28 9.89
C TYR A 243 21.24 -15.37 10.41
N PRO A 244 21.04 -15.87 11.63
CA PRO A 244 19.70 -16.26 12.09
C PRO A 244 18.77 -15.10 12.43
N ILE A 245 19.16 -13.83 12.21
CA ILE A 245 18.35 -12.63 12.43
C ILE A 245 18.39 -11.79 11.16
N PHE A 246 17.22 -11.53 10.56
CA PHE A 246 17.11 -10.80 9.30
C PHE A 246 16.08 -9.64 9.40
N PRO A 247 16.49 -8.42 9.80
CA PRO A 247 15.72 -7.21 9.60
C PRO A 247 15.72 -6.77 8.13
N GLY A 248 14.63 -6.13 7.67
CA GLY A 248 14.51 -5.67 6.29
C GLY A 248 14.13 -6.76 5.29
N GLN A 249 13.57 -7.86 5.79
CA GLN A 249 13.05 -8.98 4.99
C GLN A 249 11.93 -8.55 4.02
N GLY A 250 11.73 -9.33 2.97
CA GLY A 250 10.49 -9.32 2.20
C GLY A 250 9.44 -10.18 2.90
N ASP A 251 8.25 -9.65 3.17
CA ASP A 251 7.25 -10.40 3.95
C ASP A 251 6.60 -11.52 3.14
N VAL A 252 6.41 -11.37 1.82
CA VAL A 252 5.90 -12.44 0.95
C VAL A 252 6.88 -13.62 0.92
N PRO A 253 8.17 -13.46 0.57
CA PRO A 253 9.14 -14.56 0.63
C PRO A 253 9.24 -15.21 2.01
N ALA A 254 9.16 -14.41 3.09
CA ALA A 254 9.18 -14.95 4.45
C ALA A 254 7.94 -15.82 4.75
N THR A 255 6.74 -15.35 4.36
CA THR A 255 5.50 -16.12 4.50
C THR A 255 5.57 -17.44 3.73
N GLU A 256 6.08 -17.41 2.49
CA GLU A 256 6.27 -18.63 1.68
C GLU A 256 7.25 -19.60 2.32
N ALA A 257 8.35 -19.10 2.85
CA ALA A 257 9.35 -19.91 3.53
C ALA A 257 8.75 -20.58 4.80
N ILE A 258 7.95 -19.85 5.58
CA ILE A 258 7.23 -20.40 6.73
C ILE A 258 6.23 -21.48 6.28
N LYS A 259 5.44 -21.24 5.24
CA LYS A 259 4.49 -22.23 4.68
C LYS A 259 5.19 -23.49 4.17
N LYS A 260 6.43 -23.40 3.69
CA LYS A 260 7.28 -24.53 3.30
C LYS A 260 7.92 -25.26 4.50
N GLY A 261 7.64 -24.84 5.73
CA GLY A 261 8.13 -25.47 6.96
C GLY A 261 9.58 -25.13 7.31
N LEU A 262 10.16 -24.06 6.74
CA LEU A 262 11.48 -23.60 7.15
C LEU A 262 11.44 -23.07 8.61
N PRO A 263 12.53 -23.23 9.39
CA PRO A 263 12.54 -22.93 10.84
C PRO A 263 12.68 -21.42 11.08
N ILE A 264 11.82 -20.60 10.47
CA ILE A 264 11.80 -19.16 10.64
C ILE A 264 10.45 -18.68 11.16
N LYS A 265 10.46 -17.56 11.89
CA LYS A 265 9.26 -16.87 12.35
C LYS A 265 9.40 -15.37 12.21
N PHE A 266 8.27 -14.70 12.10
CA PHE A 266 8.18 -13.25 12.27
C PHE A 266 8.35 -12.86 13.73
N GLN A 267 9.15 -11.83 14.00
CA GLN A 267 9.20 -11.18 15.29
C GLN A 267 7.91 -10.42 15.56
N LYS A 268 7.39 -10.55 16.77
CA LYS A 268 6.26 -9.75 17.27
C LYS A 268 6.64 -8.27 17.36
N PRO A 269 5.66 -7.35 17.34
CA PRO A 269 5.92 -5.93 17.52
C PRO A 269 6.80 -5.64 18.75
N LEU A 270 7.76 -4.74 18.58
CA LEU A 270 8.66 -4.25 19.63
C LEU A 270 8.04 -3.03 20.32
N LYS A 271 8.63 -2.56 21.43
CA LYS A 271 8.07 -1.44 22.21
C LYS A 271 7.93 -0.13 21.43
N GLU A 272 8.75 0.07 20.39
CA GLU A 272 8.67 1.24 19.52
C GLU A 272 7.47 1.17 18.55
N GLY A 273 6.68 0.09 18.61
CA GLY A 273 5.54 -0.14 17.74
C GLY A 273 5.94 -0.75 16.40
N SER A 274 5.08 -0.54 15.42
CA SER A 274 5.24 -1.07 14.06
C SER A 274 4.75 -0.07 13.03
N TYR A 275 5.02 -0.34 11.76
CA TYR A 275 4.50 0.45 10.66
C TYR A 275 3.71 -0.43 9.69
N VAL A 276 2.81 0.19 8.95
CA VAL A 276 2.11 -0.48 7.85
C VAL A 276 2.69 -0.06 6.51
N SER A 277 2.63 -0.98 5.56
CA SER A 277 3.00 -0.76 4.18
C SER A 277 1.89 -1.27 3.26
N ALA A 278 1.63 -0.57 2.18
CA ALA A 278 0.72 -1.05 1.15
C ALA A 278 1.38 -2.09 0.21
N GLY A 279 2.70 -2.19 0.19
CA GLY A 279 3.38 -2.98 -0.84
C GLY A 279 2.93 -2.53 -2.23
N ASN A 280 2.41 -3.47 -3.04
CA ASN A 280 1.76 -3.18 -4.32
C ASN A 280 0.22 -3.03 -4.20
N GLY A 281 -0.32 -2.91 -2.98
CA GLY A 281 -1.76 -2.76 -2.72
C GLY A 281 -2.26 -1.32 -2.90
N THR A 282 -1.73 -0.59 -3.87
CA THR A 282 -2.21 0.74 -4.25
C THR A 282 -2.50 0.82 -5.75
N LEU A 283 -3.40 1.71 -6.09
CA LEU A 283 -3.77 1.95 -7.48
C LEU A 283 -3.87 3.44 -7.80
N ALA A 284 -3.69 3.76 -9.07
CA ALA A 284 -3.93 5.09 -9.62
C ALA A 284 -4.46 5.00 -11.06
N VAL A 285 -5.34 5.94 -11.40
CA VAL A 285 -5.92 6.04 -12.75
C VAL A 285 -5.01 6.90 -13.61
N THR A 286 -4.68 6.41 -14.80
CA THR A 286 -3.81 7.13 -15.72
C THR A 286 -4.55 8.27 -16.42
N ARG A 287 -3.81 9.30 -16.81
CA ARG A 287 -4.35 10.38 -17.66
C ARG A 287 -4.74 9.81 -19.03
N ASN A 288 -5.90 10.19 -19.52
CA ASN A 288 -6.44 9.74 -20.82
C ASN A 288 -6.61 8.21 -20.88
N ALA A 289 -7.10 7.61 -19.79
CA ALA A 289 -7.48 6.19 -19.75
C ALA A 289 -8.41 5.86 -20.94
N PRO A 290 -8.04 4.89 -21.81
CA PRO A 290 -8.77 4.63 -23.05
C PRO A 290 -10.16 4.00 -22.86
N HIS A 291 -10.36 3.26 -21.73
CA HIS A 291 -11.59 2.50 -21.51
C HIS A 291 -12.27 2.92 -20.18
N PRO A 292 -12.82 4.15 -20.10
CA PRO A 292 -13.27 4.72 -18.81
C PRO A 292 -14.46 3.99 -18.17
N ASN A 293 -15.31 3.32 -18.95
CA ASN A 293 -16.43 2.56 -18.38
C ASN A 293 -15.99 1.15 -17.94
N ALA A 294 -15.17 0.47 -18.72
CA ALA A 294 -14.56 -0.80 -18.33
C ALA A 294 -13.68 -0.62 -17.08
N LEU A 295 -12.95 0.48 -16.97
CA LEU A 295 -12.21 0.84 -15.76
C LEU A 295 -13.12 1.00 -14.53
N ARG A 296 -14.30 1.64 -14.65
CA ARG A 296 -15.26 1.74 -13.54
C ARG A 296 -15.74 0.37 -13.09
N VAL A 297 -16.07 -0.49 -14.04
CA VAL A 297 -16.53 -1.87 -13.74
C VAL A 297 -15.39 -2.68 -13.10
N TYR A 298 -14.17 -2.53 -13.61
CA TYR A 298 -13.00 -3.19 -13.05
C TYR A 298 -12.68 -2.72 -11.63
N LEU A 299 -12.71 -1.42 -11.37
CA LEU A 299 -12.47 -0.87 -10.02
C LEU A 299 -13.56 -1.31 -9.03
N ASP A 300 -14.83 -1.35 -9.45
CA ASP A 300 -15.89 -1.87 -8.59
C ASP A 300 -15.67 -3.34 -8.24
N PHE A 301 -15.23 -4.15 -9.20
CA PHE A 301 -14.89 -5.55 -8.96
C PHE A 301 -13.64 -5.70 -8.07
N LEU A 302 -12.53 -5.03 -8.40
CA LEU A 302 -11.29 -5.11 -7.62
C LEU A 302 -11.52 -4.73 -6.16
N LEU A 303 -12.36 -3.71 -5.92
CA LEU A 303 -12.67 -3.19 -4.59
C LEU A 303 -13.89 -3.90 -3.95
N SER A 304 -14.45 -4.93 -4.57
CA SER A 304 -15.46 -5.82 -3.98
C SER A 304 -14.84 -6.84 -3.01
N PRO A 305 -15.64 -7.50 -2.14
CA PRO A 305 -15.13 -8.59 -1.31
C PRO A 305 -14.44 -9.70 -2.11
N GLU A 306 -15.00 -10.05 -3.28
CA GLU A 306 -14.46 -11.10 -4.18
C GLU A 306 -13.08 -10.71 -4.72
N GLY A 307 -12.95 -9.52 -5.32
CA GLY A 307 -11.69 -9.02 -5.87
C GLY A 307 -10.62 -8.81 -4.79
N GLN A 308 -11.02 -8.28 -3.63
CA GLN A 308 -10.13 -8.08 -2.50
C GLN A 308 -9.65 -9.40 -1.88
N LEU A 309 -10.50 -10.44 -1.82
CA LEU A 309 -10.09 -11.76 -1.34
C LEU A 309 -9.12 -12.43 -2.31
N ALA A 310 -9.36 -12.34 -3.62
CA ALA A 310 -8.46 -12.87 -4.64
C ALA A 310 -7.07 -12.22 -4.52
N TRP A 311 -7.01 -10.91 -4.43
CA TRP A 311 -5.76 -10.18 -4.23
C TRP A 311 -5.07 -10.55 -2.91
N SER A 312 -5.80 -10.52 -1.79
CA SER A 312 -5.28 -10.83 -0.46
C SER A 312 -4.62 -12.21 -0.40
N LYS A 313 -5.24 -13.22 -1.02
CA LYS A 313 -4.67 -14.58 -1.11
C LYS A 313 -3.39 -14.63 -1.94
N ALA A 314 -3.33 -13.91 -3.06
CA ALA A 314 -2.19 -13.89 -3.95
C ALA A 314 -0.94 -13.25 -3.31
N VAL A 315 -1.13 -12.19 -2.51
CA VAL A 315 -0.01 -11.46 -1.90
C VAL A 315 0.19 -11.75 -0.41
N SER A 316 -0.69 -12.53 0.22
CA SER A 316 -0.69 -12.82 1.67
C SER A 316 -0.74 -11.55 2.54
N PHE A 317 -1.47 -10.50 2.09
CA PHE A 317 -1.71 -9.27 2.84
C PHE A 317 -3.19 -9.07 3.12
N ALA A 318 -3.53 -8.43 4.23
CA ALA A 318 -4.90 -8.14 4.56
C ALA A 318 -5.50 -7.07 3.63
N SER A 319 -6.75 -7.27 3.21
CA SER A 319 -7.54 -6.21 2.60
C SER A 319 -7.84 -5.12 3.64
N LEU A 320 -8.00 -3.88 3.18
CA LEU A 320 -8.56 -2.81 4.00
C LEU A 320 -10.10 -2.84 4.10
N ARG A 321 -10.76 -3.80 3.43
CA ARG A 321 -12.19 -4.05 3.64
C ARG A 321 -12.41 -4.96 4.84
N ARG A 322 -13.34 -4.57 5.72
CA ARG A 322 -13.69 -5.30 6.94
C ARG A 322 -14.46 -6.60 6.69
N ASP A 323 -15.13 -6.70 5.54
CA ASP A 323 -15.93 -7.85 5.14
C ASP A 323 -15.15 -8.88 4.28
N VAL A 324 -13.82 -8.77 4.25
CA VAL A 324 -12.91 -9.71 3.60
C VAL A 324 -12.16 -10.53 4.66
N PRO A 325 -12.29 -11.86 4.67
CA PRO A 325 -11.55 -12.69 5.62
C PRO A 325 -10.03 -12.65 5.36
N HIS A 326 -9.25 -12.77 6.42
CA HIS A 326 -7.79 -12.73 6.39
C HIS A 326 -7.12 -13.87 7.18
N ASP A 327 -7.84 -14.97 7.40
CA ASP A 327 -7.39 -16.19 8.06
C ASP A 327 -6.20 -16.89 7.36
N HIS A 328 -5.97 -16.56 6.10
CA HIS A 328 -4.83 -17.00 5.30
C HIS A 328 -3.59 -16.10 5.45
N VAL A 329 -3.68 -15.00 6.20
CA VAL A 329 -2.59 -14.06 6.47
C VAL A 329 -2.01 -14.32 7.86
N GLU A 330 -0.68 -14.32 8.00
CA GLU A 330 -0.03 -14.40 9.31
C GLU A 330 -0.53 -13.27 10.22
N ASP A 331 -1.02 -13.61 11.43
CA ASP A 331 -1.69 -12.66 12.34
C ASP A 331 -0.83 -11.43 12.67
N VAL A 332 0.49 -11.59 12.73
CA VAL A 332 1.43 -10.50 12.98
C VAL A 332 1.47 -9.47 11.84
N LEU A 333 1.06 -9.86 10.64
CA LEU A 333 1.01 -8.99 9.46
C LEU A 333 -0.35 -8.29 9.27
N VAL A 334 -1.37 -8.66 10.06
CA VAL A 334 -2.72 -8.08 9.93
C VAL A 334 -2.81 -6.77 10.71
N PRO A 335 -3.12 -5.63 10.05
CA PRO A 335 -3.38 -4.38 10.75
C PRO A 335 -4.57 -4.52 11.73
N LYS A 336 -4.35 -4.20 12.99
CA LYS A 336 -5.39 -4.28 14.02
C LYS A 336 -6.12 -2.95 14.13
N GLU A 337 -7.44 -3.00 14.22
CA GLU A 337 -8.26 -1.80 14.45
C GLU A 337 -7.94 -1.18 15.82
N GLY A 338 -7.89 0.16 15.88
CA GLY A 338 -7.55 0.89 17.11
C GLY A 338 -6.05 0.94 17.43
N VAL A 339 -5.19 0.26 16.68
CA VAL A 339 -3.74 0.34 16.86
C VAL A 339 -3.17 1.44 15.95
N ALA A 340 -2.39 2.34 16.54
CA ALA A 340 -1.69 3.37 15.79
C ALA A 340 -0.42 2.79 15.15
N TYR A 341 -0.36 2.85 13.83
CA TYR A 341 0.82 2.47 13.05
C TYR A 341 1.37 3.71 12.32
N MET A 342 2.69 3.81 12.19
CA MET A 342 3.26 4.68 11.16
C MET A 342 2.86 4.12 9.79
N ASP A 343 2.29 4.93 8.92
CA ASP A 343 1.95 4.48 7.58
C ASP A 343 3.00 4.90 6.56
N SER A 344 3.91 3.99 6.27
CA SER A 344 5.03 4.21 5.33
C SER A 344 4.60 4.46 3.88
N SER A 345 3.31 4.25 3.58
CA SER A 345 2.73 4.49 2.26
C SER A 345 2.38 5.96 2.02
N LEU A 346 2.23 6.76 3.08
CA LEU A 346 1.86 8.17 2.95
C LEU A 346 2.96 9.00 2.27
N GLU A 347 2.54 9.95 1.45
CA GLU A 347 3.41 10.82 0.66
C GLU A 347 4.52 11.49 1.49
N LYS A 348 4.23 11.93 2.72
CA LYS A 348 5.23 12.53 3.62
C LYS A 348 6.43 11.60 3.88
N PHE A 349 6.21 10.29 4.03
CA PHE A 349 7.30 9.32 4.26
C PHE A 349 7.97 8.91 2.95
N VAL A 350 7.23 8.90 1.83
CA VAL A 350 7.82 8.69 0.51
C VAL A 350 8.79 9.82 0.16
N ASN A 351 8.42 11.07 0.45
CA ASN A 351 9.27 12.24 0.19
C ASN A 351 10.53 12.28 1.06
N MET A 352 10.49 11.74 2.29
CA MET A 352 11.66 11.63 3.16
C MET A 352 12.75 10.67 2.62
N ARG A 353 12.41 9.76 1.71
CA ARG A 353 13.34 8.71 1.24
C ARG A 353 14.56 9.26 0.52
N ALA A 354 14.46 10.40 -0.16
CA ALA A 354 15.61 11.04 -0.80
C ALA A 354 16.65 11.50 0.24
N GLU A 355 16.21 12.22 1.27
CA GLU A 355 17.09 12.64 2.39
C GLU A 355 17.70 11.43 3.11
N ILE A 356 16.89 10.39 3.36
CA ILE A 356 17.34 9.16 4.00
C ILE A 356 18.39 8.45 3.13
N ALA A 357 18.19 8.39 1.82
CA ALA A 357 19.17 7.79 0.91
C ALA A 357 20.51 8.50 0.93
N ASP A 358 20.51 9.83 0.98
CA ASP A 358 21.75 10.62 1.07
C ASP A 358 22.43 10.45 2.45
N PHE A 359 21.64 10.39 3.52
CA PHE A 359 22.15 10.07 4.85
C PHE A 359 22.80 8.67 4.88
N ILE A 360 22.13 7.63 4.35
CA ILE A 360 22.69 6.28 4.26
C ILE A 360 24.01 6.26 3.48
N LYS A 361 24.05 6.91 2.31
CA LYS A 361 25.27 7.03 1.51
C LYS A 361 26.41 7.69 2.30
N SER A 362 26.11 8.68 3.13
CA SER A 362 27.12 9.37 3.92
C SER A 362 27.79 8.48 4.97
N ILE A 363 27.07 7.51 5.54
CA ILE A 363 27.59 6.61 6.58
C ILE A 363 28.12 5.28 6.05
N MET A 364 27.70 4.87 4.83
CA MET A 364 28.11 3.59 4.19
C MET A 364 29.16 3.79 3.08
N ARG A 365 29.85 4.91 3.03
CA ARG A 365 30.93 5.23 2.04
C ARG A 365 32.25 4.50 2.27
N ARG A 366 32.24 3.44 3.09
CA ARG A 366 33.43 2.64 3.32
C ARG A 366 33.40 1.33 2.55
#